data_d0627fdd70953c823d7d5b76b16cfe14
#
_entry.id   d0627fdd70953c823d7d5b76b16cfe14
#
_cell.length_a   1.000
_cell.length_b   1.000
_cell.length_c   1.000
_cell.angle_alpha   90.00
_cell.angle_beta   90.00
_cell.angle_gamma   90.00
#
_symmetry.space_group_name_H-M   'P 1'
#
loop_
_entity.id
_entity.type
_entity.pdbx_description
1 polymer ?
#
loop_
_entity_poly.entity_id
_entity_poly.type
_entity_poly.pdbx_seq_one_letter_code
_entity_poly.pdbx_strand_id
1 'polypeptide(L)'
;QDTIGAYLKENQIDFSEIGLEDEELASIERFYIIGCGSAYHVAMAAKYVLEDMTQIPVEIDIASEFRYRNPILVKNSLVVIISQSGETADSLAALRLAKEKGAAVLGIVNVVGSSIARESDYTLYTYAGPEISVATTKAYSTQLIASYALAIQFAKVKGTISEEQYAAYIKELETLPDKIQRIIDDKERIQWFASKQANAKDVF
;
A
#
# COMPACT_ATOMS: atom_id res chain seq x y z
N GLN A 1 -2.52 -2.31 -14.10
CA GLN A 1 -1.45 -1.99 -15.06
C GLN A 1 -0.87 -0.61 -14.76
N ASP A 2 -1.67 0.44 -14.72
CA ASP A 2 -1.22 1.83 -14.54
C ASP A 2 -0.45 2.04 -13.23
N THR A 3 -0.88 1.41 -12.13
CA THR A 3 -0.19 1.46 -10.83
C THR A 3 1.23 0.91 -10.91
N ILE A 4 1.42 -0.21 -11.59
CA ILE A 4 2.74 -0.83 -11.75
C ILE A 4 3.58 0.01 -12.71
N GLY A 5 3.02 0.39 -13.87
CA GLY A 5 3.71 1.15 -14.90
C GLY A 5 4.19 2.53 -14.46
N ALA A 6 3.56 3.12 -13.44
CA ALA A 6 3.99 4.40 -12.90
C ALA A 6 5.34 4.34 -12.17
N TYR A 7 5.67 3.19 -11.57
CA TYR A 7 6.85 3.04 -10.71
C TYR A 7 7.83 2.00 -11.21
N LEU A 8 7.55 1.33 -12.32
CA LEU A 8 8.43 0.34 -12.92
C LEU A 8 9.07 0.92 -14.17
N LYS A 9 10.38 1.19 -14.10
CA LYS A 9 11.19 1.71 -15.21
C LYS A 9 12.39 0.79 -15.42
N GLU A 10 12.63 0.39 -16.66
CA GLU A 10 13.79 -0.43 -17.04
C GLU A 10 13.98 -1.69 -16.15
N ASN A 11 12.88 -2.38 -15.82
CA ASN A 11 12.85 -3.55 -14.94
C ASN A 11 13.31 -3.27 -13.49
N GLN A 12 13.15 -2.03 -13.04
CA GLN A 12 13.43 -1.63 -11.67
C GLN A 12 12.30 -0.77 -11.11
N ILE A 13 12.08 -0.86 -9.80
CA ILE A 13 11.20 0.07 -9.10
C ILE A 13 11.97 1.38 -8.90
N ASP A 14 11.36 2.46 -9.35
CA ASP A 14 11.89 3.82 -9.27
C ASP A 14 10.95 4.72 -8.49
N PHE A 15 11.36 5.14 -7.30
CA PHE A 15 10.65 6.08 -6.44
C PHE A 15 11.27 7.48 -6.43
N SER A 16 12.23 7.77 -7.29
CA SER A 16 12.90 9.07 -7.36
C SER A 16 11.91 10.22 -7.60
N GLU A 17 10.87 10.00 -8.42
CA GLU A 17 9.84 11.01 -8.69
C GLU A 17 9.01 11.42 -7.46
N ILE A 18 8.96 10.58 -6.43
CA ILE A 18 8.27 10.91 -5.17
C ILE A 18 9.23 11.44 -4.10
N GLY A 19 10.51 11.57 -4.43
CA GLY A 19 11.55 12.07 -3.54
C GLY A 19 11.98 11.09 -2.45
N LEU A 20 11.65 9.82 -2.57
CA LEU A 20 12.03 8.76 -1.62
C LEU A 20 13.27 8.03 -2.15
N GLU A 21 14.42 8.51 -1.76
CA GLU A 21 15.72 8.02 -2.22
C GLU A 21 16.18 6.78 -1.44
N ASP A 22 17.08 6.00 -2.02
CA ASP A 22 17.57 4.75 -1.43
C ASP A 22 18.27 4.97 -0.08
N GLU A 23 18.94 6.12 0.14
CA GLU A 23 19.56 6.48 1.42
C GLU A 23 18.52 6.66 2.53
N GLU A 24 17.36 7.23 2.20
CA GLU A 24 16.26 7.38 3.16
C GLU A 24 15.62 6.01 3.47
N LEU A 25 15.37 5.19 2.44
CA LEU A 25 14.90 3.82 2.61
C LEU A 25 15.87 3.03 3.52
N ALA A 26 17.18 3.15 3.30
CA ALA A 26 18.20 2.48 4.09
C ALA A 26 18.18 2.91 5.57
N SER A 27 17.76 4.13 5.87
CA SER A 27 17.71 4.67 7.25
C SER A 27 16.53 4.18 8.07
N ILE A 28 15.46 3.69 7.44
CA ILE A 28 14.22 3.29 8.13
C ILE A 28 14.43 2.01 8.93
N GLU A 29 14.01 2.02 10.19
CA GLU A 29 14.14 0.92 11.15
C GLU A 29 12.78 0.39 11.62
N ARG A 30 11.68 1.11 11.34
CA ARG A 30 10.31 0.72 11.73
C ARG A 30 9.28 1.33 10.80
N PHE A 31 8.24 0.55 10.52
CA PHE A 31 7.04 1.02 9.84
C PHE A 31 5.86 1.14 10.80
N TYR A 32 5.04 2.18 10.59
CA TYR A 32 3.68 2.29 11.11
C TYR A 32 2.75 2.46 9.92
N ILE A 33 1.84 1.50 9.70
CA ILE A 33 0.90 1.57 8.58
C ILE A 33 -0.50 1.84 9.11
N ILE A 34 -1.10 2.93 8.66
CA ILE A 34 -2.32 3.49 9.21
C ILE A 34 -3.37 3.65 8.12
N GLY A 35 -4.59 3.21 8.41
CA GLY A 35 -5.71 3.34 7.49
C GLY A 35 -7.05 3.18 8.18
N CYS A 36 -8.13 3.38 7.43
CA CYS A 36 -9.51 3.14 7.86
C CYS A 36 -10.19 2.14 6.92
N GLY A 37 -11.08 1.29 7.45
CA GLY A 37 -11.89 0.36 6.66
C GLY A 37 -11.02 -0.56 5.79
N SER A 38 -11.29 -0.62 4.49
CA SER A 38 -10.55 -1.46 3.55
C SER A 38 -9.04 -1.15 3.52
N ALA A 39 -8.65 0.11 3.68
CA ALA A 39 -7.24 0.51 3.74
C ALA A 39 -6.51 -0.07 4.97
N TYR A 40 -7.20 -0.20 6.11
CA TYR A 40 -6.65 -0.89 7.27
C TYR A 40 -6.39 -2.39 6.98
N HIS A 41 -7.29 -3.04 6.22
CA HIS A 41 -7.09 -4.44 5.81
C HIS A 41 -5.94 -4.58 4.79
N VAL A 42 -5.70 -3.56 3.94
CA VAL A 42 -4.46 -3.50 3.13
C VAL A 42 -3.23 -3.47 4.04
N ALA A 43 -3.25 -2.63 5.09
CA ALA A 43 -2.16 -2.55 6.06
C ALA A 43 -1.88 -3.90 6.73
N MET A 44 -2.93 -4.65 7.10
CA MET A 44 -2.80 -6.00 7.67
C MET A 44 -2.08 -6.97 6.72
N ALA A 45 -2.42 -6.98 5.44
CA ALA A 45 -1.77 -7.83 4.44
C ALA A 45 -0.34 -7.35 4.15
N ALA A 46 -0.15 -6.04 3.98
CA ALA A 46 1.15 -5.43 3.70
C ALA A 46 2.17 -5.67 4.83
N LYS A 47 1.72 -5.68 6.09
CA LYS A 47 2.56 -5.97 7.25
C LYS A 47 3.36 -7.25 7.08
N TYR A 48 2.69 -8.36 6.77
CA TYR A 48 3.35 -9.66 6.64
C TYR A 48 4.42 -9.66 5.54
N VAL A 49 4.11 -9.05 4.41
CA VAL A 49 5.04 -8.96 3.28
C VAL A 49 6.23 -8.07 3.60
N LEU A 50 5.98 -6.89 4.19
CA LEU A 50 7.04 -5.97 4.60
C LEU A 50 7.96 -6.60 5.64
N GLU A 51 7.42 -7.19 6.71
CA GLU A 51 8.23 -7.83 7.77
C GLU A 51 9.05 -8.99 7.21
N ASP A 52 8.45 -9.86 6.38
CA ASP A 52 9.14 -11.01 5.79
C ASP A 52 10.28 -10.57 4.85
N MET A 53 10.01 -9.63 3.97
CA MET A 53 10.96 -9.19 2.95
C MET A 53 12.04 -8.27 3.49
N THR A 54 11.70 -7.34 4.39
CA THR A 54 12.64 -6.29 4.83
C THR A 54 13.28 -6.56 6.17
N GLN A 55 12.76 -7.49 6.95
CA GLN A 55 13.15 -7.76 8.35
C GLN A 55 13.02 -6.53 9.26
N ILE A 56 12.16 -5.57 8.88
CA ILE A 56 11.85 -4.37 9.65
C ILE A 56 10.50 -4.57 10.35
N PRO A 57 10.39 -4.34 11.67
CA PRO A 57 9.12 -4.45 12.39
C PRO A 57 8.05 -3.49 11.84
N VAL A 58 6.84 -3.98 11.67
CA VAL A 58 5.69 -3.23 11.18
C VAL A 58 4.59 -3.20 12.22
N GLU A 59 4.19 -2.02 12.67
CA GLU A 59 2.99 -1.80 13.47
C GLU A 59 1.86 -1.31 12.58
N ILE A 60 0.65 -1.81 12.81
CA ILE A 60 -0.53 -1.35 12.07
C ILE A 60 -1.54 -0.77 13.04
N ASP A 61 -2.28 0.25 12.61
CA ASP A 61 -3.31 0.87 13.45
C ASP A 61 -4.47 1.40 12.62
N ILE A 62 -5.64 1.48 13.25
CA ILE A 62 -6.79 2.20 12.68
C ILE A 62 -6.57 3.69 12.93
N ALA A 63 -6.78 4.53 11.91
CA ALA A 63 -6.47 5.95 12.00
C ALA A 63 -7.26 6.67 13.12
N SER A 64 -8.50 6.26 13.40
CA SER A 64 -9.28 6.79 14.51
C SER A 64 -8.66 6.49 15.88
N GLU A 65 -8.10 5.29 16.06
CA GLU A 65 -7.42 4.93 17.31
C GLU A 65 -6.07 5.61 17.43
N PHE A 66 -5.28 5.59 16.34
CA PHE A 66 -3.95 6.19 16.30
C PHE A 66 -3.96 7.66 16.74
N ARG A 67 -4.93 8.46 16.26
CA ARG A 67 -5.02 9.90 16.58
C ARG A 67 -5.31 10.18 18.04
N TYR A 68 -5.94 9.26 18.77
CA TYR A 68 -6.35 9.47 20.17
C TYR A 68 -5.47 8.77 21.20
N ARG A 69 -4.79 7.69 20.85
CA ARG A 69 -4.00 6.89 21.80
C ARG A 69 -2.60 7.44 22.12
N ASN A 70 -2.22 8.59 21.55
CA ASN A 70 -0.88 9.17 21.71
C ASN A 70 0.25 8.16 21.41
N PRO A 71 0.42 7.72 20.16
CA PRO A 71 1.36 6.65 19.80
C PRO A 71 2.81 7.03 20.11
N ILE A 72 3.60 6.03 20.50
CA ILE A 72 5.05 6.17 20.67
C ILE A 72 5.70 5.85 19.32
N LEU A 73 6.22 6.87 18.63
CA LEU A 73 6.98 6.70 17.41
C LEU A 73 8.48 6.68 17.76
N VAL A 74 9.17 5.64 17.30
CA VAL A 74 10.62 5.54 17.50
C VAL A 74 11.35 6.33 16.40
N LYS A 75 12.59 6.69 16.66
CA LYS A 75 13.43 7.37 15.65
C LYS A 75 13.58 6.49 14.40
N ASN A 76 13.81 7.09 13.26
CA ASN A 76 13.95 6.42 11.96
C ASN A 76 12.71 5.57 11.59
N SER A 77 11.51 6.07 11.94
CA SER A 77 10.24 5.46 11.54
C SER A 77 9.69 6.09 10.28
N LEU A 78 9.09 5.26 9.43
CA LEU A 78 8.23 5.70 8.33
C LEU A 78 6.78 5.39 8.69
N VAL A 79 5.95 6.44 8.72
CA VAL A 79 4.50 6.31 8.88
C VAL A 79 3.86 6.28 7.51
N VAL A 80 3.22 5.17 7.15
CA VAL A 80 2.53 4.99 5.88
C VAL A 80 1.04 5.19 6.09
N ILE A 81 0.46 6.19 5.45
CA ILE A 81 -0.97 6.49 5.48
C ILE A 81 -1.62 5.97 4.21
N ILE A 82 -2.51 5.00 4.34
CA ILE A 82 -3.23 4.42 3.19
C ILE A 82 -4.65 4.99 3.14
N SER A 83 -5.01 5.61 2.02
CA SER A 83 -6.35 6.16 1.80
C SER A 83 -6.70 6.19 0.31
N GLN A 84 -7.87 5.68 -0.07
CA GLN A 84 -8.32 5.78 -1.46
C GLN A 84 -8.58 7.24 -1.86
N SER A 85 -9.37 7.97 -1.09
CA SER A 85 -9.74 9.36 -1.40
C SER A 85 -8.64 10.36 -1.07
N GLY A 86 -7.76 10.02 -0.10
CA GLY A 86 -6.81 10.97 0.46
C GLY A 86 -7.44 12.12 1.27
N GLU A 87 -8.74 11.99 1.61
CA GLU A 87 -9.52 13.02 2.35
C GLU A 87 -10.14 12.48 3.64
N THR A 88 -9.82 11.25 4.06
CA THR A 88 -10.35 10.66 5.29
C THR A 88 -9.87 11.45 6.49
N ALA A 89 -10.80 12.04 7.25
CA ALA A 89 -10.48 12.97 8.34
C ALA A 89 -9.58 12.36 9.41
N ASP A 90 -9.84 11.10 9.81
CA ASP A 90 -9.00 10.41 10.81
C ASP A 90 -7.60 10.12 10.27
N SER A 91 -7.49 9.71 9.01
CA SER A 91 -6.19 9.46 8.37
C SER A 91 -5.37 10.74 8.24
N LEU A 92 -6.02 11.87 7.91
CA LEU A 92 -5.35 13.17 7.86
C LEU A 92 -4.90 13.64 9.24
N ALA A 93 -5.71 13.42 10.28
CA ALA A 93 -5.32 13.73 11.65
C ALA A 93 -4.16 12.84 12.13
N ALA A 94 -4.17 11.55 11.76
CA ALA A 94 -3.06 10.63 12.07
C ALA A 94 -1.75 11.07 11.37
N LEU A 95 -1.83 11.49 10.11
CA LEU A 95 -0.69 12.06 9.37
C LEU A 95 -0.09 13.26 10.10
N ARG A 96 -0.93 14.23 10.47
CA ARG A 96 -0.48 15.45 11.17
C ARG A 96 0.16 15.14 12.50
N LEU A 97 -0.43 14.21 13.28
CA LEU A 97 0.13 13.74 14.53
C LEU A 97 1.49 13.06 14.34
N ALA A 98 1.65 12.24 13.29
CA ALA A 98 2.93 11.60 12.97
C ALA A 98 4.01 12.64 12.66
N LYS A 99 3.70 13.66 11.86
CA LYS A 99 4.61 14.78 11.55
C LYS A 99 4.95 15.62 12.78
N GLU A 100 3.97 15.91 13.62
CA GLU A 100 4.21 16.63 14.89
C GLU A 100 5.20 15.87 15.79
N LYS A 101 5.15 14.53 15.76
CA LYS A 101 6.09 13.65 16.48
C LYS A 101 7.44 13.45 15.78
N GLY A 102 7.66 14.10 14.63
CA GLY A 102 8.92 14.07 13.88
C GLY A 102 9.16 12.84 13.04
N ALA A 103 8.12 12.04 12.75
CA ALA A 103 8.23 10.92 11.81
C ALA A 103 8.07 11.39 10.36
N ALA A 104 8.79 10.75 9.45
CA ALA A 104 8.54 10.89 8.01
C ALA A 104 7.22 10.20 7.63
N VAL A 105 6.47 10.79 6.71
CA VAL A 105 5.15 10.30 6.31
C VAL A 105 5.09 10.04 4.81
N LEU A 106 4.72 8.80 4.44
CA LEU A 106 4.40 8.38 3.08
C LEU A 106 2.88 8.20 2.94
N GLY A 107 2.26 8.93 2.03
CA GLY A 107 0.87 8.70 1.64
C GLY A 107 0.74 7.71 0.48
N ILE A 108 -0.06 6.65 0.62
CA ILE A 108 -0.50 5.79 -0.49
C ILE A 108 -1.94 6.17 -0.81
N VAL A 109 -2.14 6.93 -1.88
CA VAL A 109 -3.45 7.53 -2.21
C VAL A 109 -3.79 7.36 -3.69
N ASN A 110 -5.09 7.42 -4.02
CA ASN A 110 -5.53 7.34 -5.41
C ASN A 110 -5.83 8.73 -6.02
N VAL A 111 -6.29 9.67 -5.22
CA VAL A 111 -6.71 10.99 -5.72
C VAL A 111 -5.52 11.95 -5.72
N VAL A 112 -5.11 12.35 -6.93
CA VAL A 112 -4.03 13.30 -7.12
C VAL A 112 -4.39 14.66 -6.50
N GLY A 113 -3.44 15.24 -5.75
CA GLY A 113 -3.63 16.52 -5.08
C GLY A 113 -4.60 16.51 -3.89
N SER A 114 -4.96 15.33 -3.38
CA SER A 114 -5.73 15.21 -2.14
C SER A 114 -4.99 15.79 -0.93
N SER A 115 -5.71 16.02 0.18
CA SER A 115 -5.12 16.61 1.39
C SER A 115 -3.98 15.76 1.95
N ILE A 116 -4.15 14.42 2.00
CA ILE A 116 -3.08 13.51 2.43
C ILE A 116 -1.88 13.61 1.48
N ALA A 117 -2.10 13.66 0.15
CA ALA A 117 -1.00 13.81 -0.81
C ALA A 117 -0.21 15.11 -0.62
N ARG A 118 -0.92 16.22 -0.37
CA ARG A 118 -0.25 17.52 -0.18
C ARG A 118 0.50 17.66 1.14
N GLU A 119 0.05 16.95 2.18
CA GLU A 119 0.63 17.08 3.52
C GLU A 119 1.65 15.98 3.84
N SER A 120 1.72 14.88 3.06
CA SER A 120 2.75 13.85 3.18
C SER A 120 4.12 14.37 2.73
N ASP A 121 5.19 13.79 3.26
CA ASP A 121 6.55 14.05 2.80
C ASP A 121 6.82 13.35 1.47
N TYR A 122 6.27 12.15 1.32
CA TYR A 122 6.32 11.34 0.10
C TYR A 122 4.91 10.89 -0.29
N THR A 123 4.63 10.78 -1.59
CA THR A 123 3.30 10.36 -2.05
C THR A 123 3.39 9.32 -3.16
N LEU A 124 2.84 8.14 -2.90
CA LEU A 124 2.67 7.04 -3.83
C LEU A 124 1.22 7.05 -4.35
N TYR A 125 1.03 7.36 -5.63
CA TYR A 125 -0.29 7.33 -6.26
C TYR A 125 -0.61 5.94 -6.80
N THR A 126 -1.81 5.43 -6.51
CA THR A 126 -2.21 4.10 -6.99
C THR A 126 -2.72 4.09 -8.43
N TYR A 127 -3.07 5.26 -8.99
CA TYR A 127 -3.58 5.42 -10.36
C TYR A 127 -4.70 4.42 -10.74
N ALA A 128 -5.55 4.08 -9.76
CA ALA A 128 -6.66 3.15 -9.99
C ALA A 128 -7.82 3.75 -10.80
N GLY A 129 -7.72 5.03 -11.14
CA GLY A 129 -8.83 5.78 -11.72
C GLY A 129 -9.96 6.03 -10.72
N PRO A 130 -11.09 6.62 -11.15
CA PRO A 130 -12.21 6.92 -10.26
C PRO A 130 -12.78 5.64 -9.63
N GLU A 131 -12.87 5.59 -8.29
CA GLU A 131 -13.58 4.56 -7.54
C GLU A 131 -14.98 5.10 -7.21
N ILE A 132 -16.02 4.50 -7.80
CA ILE A 132 -17.39 4.97 -7.69
C ILE A 132 -18.13 4.28 -6.54
N SER A 133 -17.65 3.13 -6.11
CA SER A 133 -18.25 2.30 -5.07
C SER A 133 -17.67 2.63 -3.69
N VAL A 134 -18.53 2.61 -2.67
CA VAL A 134 -18.08 2.66 -1.26
C VAL A 134 -17.34 1.40 -0.88
N ALA A 135 -17.81 0.24 -1.34
CA ALA A 135 -17.12 -1.02 -1.18
C ALA A 135 -16.01 -1.12 -2.24
N THR A 136 -14.84 -0.67 -1.86
CA THR A 136 -13.64 -0.59 -2.69
C THR A 136 -13.19 -1.98 -3.21
N THR A 137 -13.00 -2.09 -4.52
CA THR A 137 -12.45 -3.31 -5.16
C THR A 137 -11.10 -3.01 -5.81
N LYS A 138 -11.07 -2.27 -6.91
CA LYS A 138 -9.82 -1.96 -7.63
C LYS A 138 -8.86 -1.13 -6.79
N ALA A 139 -9.36 -0.18 -6.00
CA ALA A 139 -8.50 0.63 -5.14
C ALA A 139 -7.82 -0.22 -4.05
N TYR A 140 -8.51 -1.22 -3.49
CA TYR A 140 -7.90 -2.19 -2.57
C TYR A 140 -6.72 -2.93 -3.20
N SER A 141 -6.94 -3.51 -4.38
CA SER A 141 -5.90 -4.26 -5.11
C SER A 141 -4.71 -3.39 -5.49
N THR A 142 -4.95 -2.15 -5.91
CA THR A 142 -3.87 -1.21 -6.29
C THR A 142 -3.09 -0.71 -5.08
N GLN A 143 -3.73 -0.53 -3.93
CA GLN A 143 -3.05 -0.23 -2.67
C GLN A 143 -2.14 -1.39 -2.21
N LEU A 144 -2.60 -2.64 -2.36
CA LEU A 144 -1.75 -3.82 -2.10
C LEU A 144 -0.53 -3.84 -3.02
N ILE A 145 -0.72 -3.61 -4.33
CA ILE A 145 0.38 -3.58 -5.29
C ILE A 145 1.39 -2.48 -4.96
N ALA A 146 0.92 -1.29 -4.60
CA ALA A 146 1.79 -0.20 -4.18
C ALA A 146 2.60 -0.57 -2.92
N SER A 147 1.96 -1.24 -1.96
CA SER A 147 2.62 -1.73 -0.74
C SER A 147 3.65 -2.83 -1.04
N TYR A 148 3.38 -3.70 -2.02
CA TYR A 148 4.32 -4.74 -2.43
C TYR A 148 5.51 -4.17 -3.19
N ALA A 149 5.29 -3.19 -4.08
CA ALA A 149 6.37 -2.47 -4.74
C ALA A 149 7.29 -1.79 -3.71
N LEU A 150 6.70 -1.18 -2.68
CA LEU A 150 7.43 -0.60 -1.56
C LEU A 150 8.27 -1.66 -0.83
N ALA A 151 7.68 -2.81 -0.49
CA ALA A 151 8.37 -3.91 0.19
C ALA A 151 9.55 -4.45 -0.63
N ILE A 152 9.37 -4.64 -1.94
CA ILE A 152 10.41 -5.13 -2.85
C ILE A 152 11.59 -4.16 -2.93
N GLN A 153 11.31 -2.85 -3.07
CA GLN A 153 12.37 -1.84 -3.14
C GLN A 153 13.13 -1.72 -1.81
N PHE A 154 12.41 -1.71 -0.67
CA PHE A 154 13.05 -1.72 0.65
C PHE A 154 13.93 -2.95 0.85
N ALA A 155 13.44 -4.13 0.47
CA ALA A 155 14.20 -5.37 0.58
C ALA A 155 15.49 -5.36 -0.26
N LYS A 156 15.42 -4.79 -1.47
CA LYS A 156 16.59 -4.56 -2.32
C LYS A 156 17.60 -3.64 -1.64
N VAL A 157 17.17 -2.47 -1.19
CA VAL A 157 18.03 -1.46 -0.55
C VAL A 157 18.66 -1.98 0.74
N LYS A 158 17.88 -2.74 1.54
CA LYS A 158 18.37 -3.40 2.77
C LYS A 158 19.26 -4.61 2.50
N GLY A 159 19.35 -5.09 1.26
CA GLY A 159 20.11 -6.28 0.91
C GLY A 159 19.57 -7.58 1.51
N THR A 160 18.27 -7.64 1.81
CA THR A 160 17.60 -8.82 2.36
C THR A 160 17.14 -9.81 1.29
N ILE A 161 17.13 -9.39 0.03
CA ILE A 161 16.86 -10.24 -1.13
C ILE A 161 18.02 -10.16 -2.13
N SER A 162 18.23 -11.23 -2.90
CA SER A 162 19.24 -11.25 -3.98
C SER A 162 18.74 -10.51 -5.23
N GLU A 163 19.66 -10.17 -6.14
CA GLU A 163 19.29 -9.58 -7.43
C GLU A 163 18.40 -10.51 -8.27
N GLU A 164 18.60 -11.83 -8.18
CA GLU A 164 17.76 -12.82 -8.87
C GLU A 164 16.34 -12.83 -8.28
N GLN A 165 16.22 -12.74 -6.96
CA GLN A 165 14.92 -12.65 -6.29
C GLN A 165 14.21 -11.32 -6.64
N TYR A 166 14.94 -10.20 -6.65
CA TYR A 166 14.40 -8.92 -7.06
C TYR A 166 13.85 -8.98 -8.49
N ALA A 167 14.65 -9.48 -9.45
CA ALA A 167 14.22 -9.62 -10.84
C ALA A 167 13.01 -10.55 -10.99
N ALA A 168 12.92 -11.61 -10.19
CA ALA A 168 11.76 -12.50 -10.18
C ALA A 168 10.49 -11.78 -9.69
N TYR A 169 10.57 -10.98 -8.62
CA TYR A 169 9.43 -10.20 -8.12
C TYR A 169 8.99 -9.13 -9.13
N ILE A 170 9.94 -8.46 -9.79
CA ILE A 170 9.60 -7.50 -10.86
C ILE A 170 8.81 -8.18 -11.96
N LYS A 171 9.28 -9.33 -12.43
CA LYS A 171 8.59 -10.11 -13.47
C LYS A 171 7.19 -10.56 -13.01
N GLU A 172 7.01 -10.93 -11.75
CA GLU A 172 5.71 -11.27 -11.20
C GLU A 172 4.76 -10.06 -11.20
N LEU A 173 5.23 -8.87 -10.85
CA LEU A 173 4.45 -7.63 -10.94
C LEU A 173 4.05 -7.31 -12.38
N GLU A 174 4.94 -7.44 -13.34
CA GLU A 174 4.66 -7.21 -14.76
C GLU A 174 3.59 -8.15 -15.33
N THR A 175 3.60 -9.42 -14.91
CA THR A 175 2.65 -10.44 -15.39
C THR A 175 1.32 -10.44 -14.62
N LEU A 176 1.23 -9.72 -13.52
CA LEU A 176 0.05 -9.70 -12.65
C LEU A 176 -1.23 -9.23 -13.36
N PRO A 177 -1.21 -8.19 -14.22
CA PRO A 177 -2.40 -7.78 -14.97
C PRO A 177 -3.01 -8.92 -15.81
N ASP A 178 -2.17 -9.70 -16.49
CA ASP A 178 -2.63 -10.83 -17.32
C ASP A 178 -3.20 -11.97 -16.45
N LYS A 179 -2.62 -12.21 -15.28
CA LYS A 179 -3.13 -13.19 -14.32
C LYS A 179 -4.50 -12.78 -13.79
N ILE A 180 -4.69 -11.51 -13.47
CA ILE A 180 -5.98 -10.94 -13.04
C ILE A 180 -7.00 -11.03 -14.18
N GLN A 181 -6.60 -10.69 -15.43
CA GLN A 181 -7.49 -10.75 -16.58
C GLN A 181 -8.02 -12.16 -16.82
N ARG A 182 -7.20 -13.20 -16.68
CA ARG A 182 -7.65 -14.60 -16.78
C ARG A 182 -8.74 -14.95 -15.77
N ILE A 183 -8.64 -14.41 -14.54
CA ILE A 183 -9.67 -14.62 -13.52
C ILE A 183 -10.96 -13.90 -13.90
N ILE A 184 -10.86 -12.67 -14.41
CA ILE A 184 -12.01 -11.87 -14.87
C ILE A 184 -12.69 -12.55 -16.06
N ASP A 185 -11.94 -13.15 -16.96
CA ASP A 185 -12.46 -13.86 -18.14
C ASP A 185 -13.21 -15.16 -17.77
N ASP A 186 -12.89 -15.77 -16.61
CA ASP A 186 -13.58 -16.98 -16.07
C ASP A 186 -14.85 -16.62 -15.25
N LYS A 187 -15.49 -15.50 -15.57
CA LYS A 187 -16.65 -14.99 -14.84
C LYS A 187 -17.85 -15.96 -14.82
N GLU A 188 -18.02 -16.74 -15.87
CA GLU A 188 -19.14 -17.70 -15.95
C GLU A 188 -19.07 -18.78 -14.88
N ARG A 189 -17.86 -19.29 -14.60
CA ARG A 189 -17.62 -20.26 -13.53
C ARG A 189 -17.88 -19.63 -12.16
N ILE A 190 -17.40 -18.40 -11.95
CA ILE A 190 -17.63 -17.67 -10.70
C ILE A 190 -19.11 -17.38 -10.50
N GLN A 191 -19.81 -16.98 -11.56
CA GLN A 191 -21.24 -16.71 -11.56
C GLN A 191 -22.06 -17.99 -11.28
N TRP A 192 -21.67 -19.12 -11.89
CA TRP A 192 -22.28 -20.42 -11.59
C TRP A 192 -22.13 -20.78 -10.10
N PHE A 193 -20.92 -20.62 -9.53
CA PHE A 193 -20.68 -20.86 -8.11
C PHE A 193 -21.53 -19.94 -7.23
N ALA A 194 -21.55 -18.64 -7.52
CA ALA A 194 -22.36 -17.65 -6.80
C ALA A 194 -23.86 -18.01 -6.84
N SER A 195 -24.35 -18.51 -7.99
CA SER A 195 -25.75 -18.92 -8.12
C SER A 195 -26.15 -20.05 -7.18
N LYS A 196 -25.23 -20.93 -6.79
CA LYS A 196 -25.44 -22.00 -5.81
C LYS A 196 -25.62 -21.46 -4.38
N GLN A 197 -25.11 -20.25 -4.13
CA GLN A 197 -25.17 -19.59 -2.83
C GLN A 197 -26.27 -18.51 -2.78
N ALA A 198 -27.09 -18.36 -3.84
CA ALA A 198 -28.07 -17.27 -3.96
C ALA A 198 -29.10 -17.20 -2.80
N ASN A 199 -29.36 -18.31 -2.14
CA ASN A 199 -30.28 -18.39 -1.00
C ASN A 199 -29.56 -18.49 0.36
N ALA A 200 -28.23 -18.43 0.39
CA ALA A 200 -27.47 -18.39 1.64
C ALA A 200 -27.71 -17.07 2.34
N LYS A 201 -27.97 -17.11 3.65
CA LYS A 201 -28.10 -15.88 4.47
C LYS A 201 -26.75 -15.26 4.77
N ASP A 202 -25.74 -16.10 4.94
CA ASP A 202 -24.37 -15.72 5.28
C ASP A 202 -23.40 -16.53 4.44
N VAL A 203 -22.28 -15.93 4.06
CA VAL A 203 -21.16 -16.58 3.36
C VAL A 203 -19.88 -16.16 4.06
N PHE A 204 -19.09 -17.14 4.52
CA PHE A 204 -17.84 -16.92 5.25
C PHE A 204 -16.65 -17.46 4.45
#